data_21145536c03a589c1f550d4102228506
#
_entry.id   21145536c03a589c1f550d4102228506
#
_cell.length_a   1.000
_cell.length_b   1.000
_cell.length_c   1.000
_cell.angle_alpha   90.00
_cell.angle_beta   90.00
_cell.angle_gamma   90.00
#
_symmetry.space_group_name_H-M   'P 1'
#
loop_
_entity.id
_entity.type
_entity.pdbx_description
1 polymer ?
#
loop_
_entity_poly.entity_id
_entity_poly.type
_entity_poly.pdbx_seq_one_letter_code
_entity_poly.pdbx_strand_id
1 'polypeptide(L)'
;LLQSAFASNISTDSLNGKYHVINILSTKEKDVEKVEDCLQAQHCFSFDVKSMNSAIANHLSDDFNYIGFACGFIVFFFLWLSMGSIELAVLSFIPMAISWLWILGLMAIFHMQFNIVNIILATFIFGQGDDYTIFMTEGAMYEYAYRRKMLASYKHSIIISALIMFIGIGTLIVARHPALRSLAEVTIAGMFSVVLMAYIFPPLIFNWLVKHKGEYRVRPLSLQMLFRRRKEGVAYYHDLVLDRYRYKGVEV
;
A
#
# COMPACT_ATOMS: atom_id res chain seq x y z
N LEU A 1 -50.50 3.98 -15.76
CA LEU A 1 -49.45 4.95 -16.10
C LEU A 1 -48.89 5.69 -14.87
N LEU A 2 -49.72 6.24 -13.96
CA LEU A 2 -49.27 6.89 -12.72
C LEU A 2 -48.64 5.87 -11.73
N GLN A 3 -49.27 4.73 -11.56
CA GLN A 3 -48.72 3.66 -10.69
C GLN A 3 -47.36 3.13 -11.17
N SER A 4 -47.12 3.03 -12.47
CA SER A 4 -45.83 2.61 -13.02
C SER A 4 -44.75 3.67 -12.90
N ALA A 5 -45.12 4.97 -12.92
CA ALA A 5 -44.15 6.06 -12.76
C ALA A 5 -43.63 6.21 -11.32
N PHE A 6 -44.46 5.82 -10.33
CA PHE A 6 -44.07 5.90 -8.90
C PHE A 6 -43.69 4.57 -8.27
N ALA A 7 -43.76 3.46 -9.01
CA ALA A 7 -43.44 2.12 -8.51
C ALA A 7 -42.00 1.99 -8.00
N SER A 8 -41.06 2.76 -8.57
CA SER A 8 -39.68 2.79 -8.12
C SER A 8 -39.44 3.52 -6.79
N ASN A 9 -40.38 4.37 -6.40
CA ASN A 9 -40.30 5.22 -5.21
C ASN A 9 -41.07 4.64 -4.01
N ILE A 10 -41.77 3.51 -4.19
CA ILE A 10 -42.52 2.83 -3.14
C ILE A 10 -41.90 1.48 -2.89
N SER A 11 -41.36 1.28 -1.69
CA SER A 11 -40.89 0.00 -1.23
C SER A 11 -41.85 -0.59 -0.22
N THR A 12 -42.18 -1.86 -0.37
CA THR A 12 -43.08 -2.58 0.55
C THR A 12 -42.25 -3.48 1.44
N ASP A 13 -42.29 -3.24 2.74
CA ASP A 13 -41.76 -4.18 3.71
C ASP A 13 -42.76 -5.31 3.93
N SER A 14 -42.54 -6.46 3.31
CA SER A 14 -43.40 -7.62 3.35
C SER A 14 -43.52 -8.27 4.73
N LEU A 15 -42.54 -8.01 5.62
CA LEU A 15 -42.51 -8.59 6.98
C LEU A 15 -43.39 -7.79 7.94
N ASN A 16 -43.44 -6.48 7.83
CA ASN A 16 -44.15 -5.60 8.77
C ASN A 16 -45.40 -4.94 8.17
N GLY A 17 -45.71 -5.21 6.91
CA GLY A 17 -46.89 -4.62 6.22
C GLY A 17 -46.80 -3.10 6.06
N LYS A 18 -45.61 -2.52 6.13
CA LYS A 18 -45.39 -1.08 6.01
C LYS A 18 -44.95 -0.71 4.60
N TYR A 19 -45.44 0.46 4.16
CA TYR A 19 -44.99 1.05 2.88
C TYR A 19 -43.99 2.16 3.18
N HIS A 20 -42.87 2.14 2.48
CA HIS A 20 -41.88 3.22 2.51
C HIS A 20 -41.96 3.99 1.20
N VAL A 21 -42.20 5.29 1.29
CA VAL A 21 -42.25 6.19 0.14
C VAL A 21 -40.94 6.98 0.14
N ILE A 22 -40.16 6.85 -0.94
CA ILE A 22 -38.91 7.53 -1.10
C ILE A 22 -39.14 8.77 -1.96
N ASN A 23 -38.92 9.95 -1.41
CA ASN A 23 -38.98 11.22 -2.11
C ASN A 23 -37.58 11.82 -2.21
N ILE A 24 -37.19 12.26 -3.41
CA ILE A 24 -35.93 12.96 -3.66
C ILE A 24 -36.22 14.45 -3.69
N LEU A 25 -35.67 15.18 -2.73
CA LEU A 25 -35.77 16.64 -2.65
C LEU A 25 -34.46 17.25 -3.13
N SER A 26 -34.51 18.26 -3.98
CA SER A 26 -33.35 19.04 -4.37
C SER A 26 -33.40 20.40 -3.67
N THR A 27 -32.40 20.68 -2.87
CA THR A 27 -32.27 21.92 -2.10
C THR A 27 -30.90 22.55 -2.28
N LYS A 28 -30.77 23.84 -1.93
CA LYS A 28 -29.45 24.51 -1.92
C LYS A 28 -28.69 24.11 -0.69
N GLU A 29 -27.37 23.98 -0.81
CA GLU A 29 -26.44 23.54 0.25
C GLU A 29 -26.65 24.30 1.58
N LYS A 30 -27.00 25.59 1.53
CA LYS A 30 -27.25 26.44 2.70
C LYS A 30 -28.55 26.14 3.46
N ASP A 31 -29.49 25.45 2.82
CA ASP A 31 -30.82 25.20 3.36
C ASP A 31 -31.04 23.71 3.72
N VAL A 32 -30.02 22.86 3.52
CA VAL A 32 -30.10 21.43 3.82
C VAL A 32 -30.44 21.17 5.28
N GLU A 33 -29.72 21.81 6.20
CA GLU A 33 -29.89 21.66 7.65
C GLU A 33 -31.32 22.04 8.10
N LYS A 34 -31.87 23.14 7.55
CA LYS A 34 -33.24 23.59 7.85
C LYS A 34 -34.30 22.63 7.32
N VAL A 35 -34.07 22.06 6.15
CA VAL A 35 -34.99 21.09 5.56
C VAL A 35 -34.95 19.78 6.33
N GLU A 36 -33.78 19.37 6.78
CA GLU A 36 -33.58 18.17 7.58
C GLU A 36 -34.27 18.30 8.95
N ASP A 37 -34.09 19.41 9.64
CA ASP A 37 -34.81 19.72 10.89
C ASP A 37 -36.32 19.72 10.73
N CYS A 38 -36.82 20.28 9.63
CA CYS A 38 -38.23 20.34 9.35
C CYS A 38 -38.82 18.95 9.07
N LEU A 39 -38.11 18.08 8.40
CA LEU A 39 -38.51 16.70 8.10
C LEU A 39 -38.42 15.80 9.35
N GLN A 40 -37.41 15.99 10.21
CA GLN A 40 -37.33 15.30 11.50
C GLN A 40 -38.47 15.67 12.44
N ALA A 41 -38.87 16.96 12.47
CA ALA A 41 -40.04 17.41 13.23
C ALA A 41 -41.34 16.74 12.79
N GLN A 42 -41.42 16.29 11.54
CA GLN A 42 -42.56 15.55 10.98
C GLN A 42 -42.42 14.01 11.08
N HIS A 43 -41.45 13.50 11.83
CA HIS A 43 -41.12 12.09 11.94
C HIS A 43 -40.75 11.41 10.60
N CYS A 44 -40.27 12.18 9.63
CA CYS A 44 -39.76 11.67 8.38
C CYS A 44 -38.26 11.36 8.54
N PHE A 45 -37.86 10.20 8.06
CA PHE A 45 -36.44 9.88 7.96
C PHE A 45 -35.83 10.56 6.74
N SER A 46 -34.90 11.46 6.95
CA SER A 46 -34.19 12.17 5.87
C SER A 46 -32.68 11.99 6.00
N PHE A 47 -32.02 11.93 4.89
CA PHE A 47 -30.56 11.96 4.83
C PHE A 47 -30.08 12.73 3.61
N ASP A 48 -29.03 13.48 3.77
CA ASP A 48 -28.35 14.15 2.67
C ASP A 48 -27.29 13.21 2.06
N VAL A 49 -27.42 12.96 0.75
CA VAL A 49 -26.49 12.10 0.01
C VAL A 49 -25.07 12.66 0.03
N LYS A 50 -24.92 14.00 0.05
CA LYS A 50 -23.59 14.63 0.07
C LYS A 50 -22.92 14.47 1.42
N SER A 51 -23.65 14.71 2.51
CA SER A 51 -23.11 14.51 3.87
C SER A 51 -22.81 13.04 4.14
N MET A 52 -23.68 12.13 3.69
CA MET A 52 -23.45 10.69 3.76
C MET A 52 -22.19 10.27 2.99
N ASN A 53 -22.03 10.74 1.75
CA ASN A 53 -20.84 10.42 0.95
C ASN A 53 -19.57 11.01 1.57
N SER A 54 -19.65 12.21 2.16
CA SER A 54 -18.52 12.82 2.88
C SER A 54 -18.17 12.06 4.14
N ALA A 55 -19.16 11.63 4.92
CA ALA A 55 -18.94 10.79 6.10
C ALA A 55 -18.32 9.43 5.72
N ILE A 56 -18.85 8.78 4.67
CA ILE A 56 -18.28 7.54 4.14
C ILE A 56 -16.83 7.77 3.69
N ALA A 57 -16.53 8.85 2.98
CA ALA A 57 -15.18 9.14 2.50
C ALA A 57 -14.20 9.37 3.65
N ASN A 58 -14.63 10.07 4.73
CA ASN A 58 -13.79 10.30 5.90
C ASN A 58 -13.53 8.99 6.65
N HIS A 59 -14.55 8.20 6.95
CA HIS A 59 -14.37 6.89 7.59
C HIS A 59 -13.49 5.96 6.74
N LEU A 60 -13.67 6.01 5.43
CA LEU A 60 -12.89 5.22 4.50
C LEU A 60 -11.41 5.60 4.50
N SER A 61 -11.09 6.90 4.62
CA SER A 61 -9.73 7.40 4.74
C SER A 61 -9.08 6.94 6.05
N ASP A 62 -9.83 6.96 7.14
CA ASP A 62 -9.35 6.48 8.44
C ASP A 62 -9.11 4.96 8.41
N ASP A 63 -10.04 4.20 7.83
CA ASP A 63 -9.91 2.74 7.66
C ASP A 63 -8.71 2.40 6.76
N PHE A 64 -8.47 3.17 5.70
CA PHE A 64 -7.31 2.99 4.82
C PHE A 64 -5.99 3.16 5.57
N ASN A 65 -5.88 4.21 6.40
CA ASN A 65 -4.70 4.41 7.22
C ASN A 65 -4.53 3.30 8.26
N TYR A 66 -5.62 2.90 8.93
CA TYR A 66 -5.59 1.81 9.90
C TYR A 66 -5.15 0.49 9.26
N ILE A 67 -5.73 0.13 8.12
CA ILE A 67 -5.34 -1.08 7.36
C ILE A 67 -3.87 -0.97 6.92
N GLY A 68 -3.43 0.21 6.45
CA GLY A 68 -2.05 0.44 6.07
C GLY A 68 -1.07 0.20 7.21
N PHE A 69 -1.35 0.74 8.39
CA PHE A 69 -0.52 0.50 9.58
C PHE A 69 -0.55 -0.95 10.05
N ALA A 70 -1.72 -1.58 10.07
CA ALA A 70 -1.86 -2.98 10.48
C ALA A 70 -1.12 -3.92 9.52
N CYS A 71 -1.30 -3.74 8.21
CA CYS A 71 -0.55 -4.49 7.20
C CYS A 71 0.95 -4.24 7.31
N GLY A 72 1.36 -2.98 7.47
CA GLY A 72 2.76 -2.62 7.63
C GLY A 72 3.42 -3.31 8.84
N PHE A 73 2.71 -3.37 9.97
CA PHE A 73 3.20 -4.06 11.16
C PHE A 73 3.34 -5.57 10.95
N ILE A 74 2.32 -6.20 10.34
CA ILE A 74 2.33 -7.63 10.02
C ILE A 74 3.49 -7.96 9.07
N VAL A 75 3.63 -7.17 8.00
CA VAL A 75 4.71 -7.32 7.02
C VAL A 75 6.07 -7.16 7.67
N PHE A 76 6.26 -6.12 8.50
CA PHE A 76 7.52 -5.93 9.23
C PHE A 76 7.88 -7.13 10.12
N PHE A 77 6.88 -7.70 10.80
CA PHE A 77 7.08 -8.89 11.63
C PHE A 77 7.53 -10.11 10.79
N PHE A 78 6.87 -10.35 9.66
CA PHE A 78 7.27 -11.42 8.74
C PHE A 78 8.63 -11.18 8.10
N LEU A 79 8.96 -9.93 7.74
CA LEU A 79 10.29 -9.56 7.28
C LEU A 79 11.36 -9.86 8.32
N TRP A 80 11.11 -9.51 9.56
CA TRP A 80 12.04 -9.83 10.65
C TRP A 80 12.28 -11.33 10.80
N LEU A 81 11.22 -12.13 10.80
CA LEU A 81 11.34 -13.59 10.82
C LEU A 81 12.08 -14.12 9.59
N SER A 82 11.74 -13.60 8.42
CA SER A 82 12.35 -14.03 7.15
C SER A 82 13.80 -13.62 7.04
N MET A 83 14.16 -12.41 7.43
CA MET A 83 15.55 -11.90 7.34
C MET A 83 16.44 -12.35 8.50
N GLY A 84 15.87 -12.78 9.62
CA GLY A 84 16.61 -13.24 10.79
C GLY A 84 17.39 -12.14 11.54
N SER A 85 17.32 -10.89 11.06
CA SER A 85 17.91 -9.72 11.72
C SER A 85 17.03 -8.50 11.57
N ILE A 86 16.96 -7.70 12.63
CA ILE A 86 16.15 -6.47 12.64
C ILE A 86 16.71 -5.45 11.63
N GLU A 87 18.01 -5.36 11.50
CA GLU A 87 18.67 -4.42 10.59
C GLU A 87 18.30 -4.66 9.13
N LEU A 88 18.33 -5.91 8.69
CA LEU A 88 17.94 -6.28 7.33
C LEU A 88 16.44 -6.15 7.12
N ALA A 89 15.62 -6.46 8.14
CA ALA A 89 14.19 -6.25 8.10
C ALA A 89 13.84 -4.77 7.92
N VAL A 90 14.46 -3.88 8.70
CA VAL A 90 14.29 -2.42 8.58
C VAL A 90 14.73 -1.94 7.20
N LEU A 91 15.87 -2.43 6.69
CA LEU A 91 16.39 -2.07 5.36
C LEU A 91 15.39 -2.43 4.25
N SER A 92 14.75 -3.59 4.34
CA SER A 92 13.74 -4.03 3.37
C SER A 92 12.41 -3.31 3.57
N PHE A 93 12.06 -2.91 4.80
CA PHE A 93 10.81 -2.23 5.12
C PHE A 93 10.80 -0.75 4.74
N ILE A 94 11.93 -0.04 4.87
CA ILE A 94 12.03 1.40 4.59
C ILE A 94 11.50 1.78 3.19
N PRO A 95 11.89 1.10 2.10
CA PRO A 95 11.40 1.44 0.76
C PRO A 95 9.88 1.31 0.63
N MET A 96 9.31 0.32 1.29
CA MET A 96 7.87 0.09 1.31
C MET A 96 7.13 1.22 2.06
N ALA A 97 7.62 1.61 3.24
CA ALA A 97 7.06 2.73 4.00
C ALA A 97 7.14 4.06 3.22
N ILE A 98 8.25 4.29 2.52
CA ILE A 98 8.40 5.47 1.65
C ILE A 98 7.42 5.39 0.46
N SER A 99 7.26 4.22 -0.16
CA SER A 99 6.30 4.01 -1.25
C SER A 99 4.88 4.35 -0.83
N TRP A 100 4.50 4.00 0.40
CA TRP A 100 3.20 4.34 0.95
C TRP A 100 2.96 5.85 1.01
N LEU A 101 3.92 6.60 1.53
CA LEU A 101 3.85 8.06 1.55
C LEU A 101 3.79 8.67 0.14
N TRP A 102 4.53 8.08 -0.80
CA TRP A 102 4.50 8.50 -2.21
C TRP A 102 3.14 8.26 -2.86
N ILE A 103 2.51 7.12 -2.59
CA ILE A 103 1.17 6.81 -3.10
C ILE A 103 0.17 7.85 -2.61
N LEU A 104 0.18 8.17 -1.31
CA LEU A 104 -0.68 9.20 -0.74
C LEU A 104 -0.44 10.57 -1.41
N GLY A 105 0.83 10.93 -1.63
CA GLY A 105 1.21 12.14 -2.34
C GLY A 105 0.74 12.17 -3.79
N LEU A 106 0.89 11.08 -4.53
CA LEU A 106 0.41 10.97 -5.91
C LEU A 106 -1.11 11.04 -5.99
N MET A 107 -1.82 10.36 -5.09
CA MET A 107 -3.28 10.44 -5.03
C MET A 107 -3.76 11.88 -4.81
N ALA A 108 -3.07 12.63 -3.94
CA ALA A 108 -3.38 14.04 -3.70
C ALA A 108 -3.12 14.89 -4.95
N ILE A 109 -2.00 14.69 -5.65
CA ILE A 109 -1.64 15.44 -6.88
C ILE A 109 -2.64 15.17 -8.01
N PHE A 110 -3.04 13.92 -8.20
CA PHE A 110 -3.97 13.52 -9.26
C PHE A 110 -5.45 13.65 -8.86
N HIS A 111 -5.73 14.21 -7.67
CA HIS A 111 -7.09 14.34 -7.12
C HIS A 111 -7.87 13.01 -7.11
N MET A 112 -7.18 11.90 -6.89
CA MET A 112 -7.79 10.59 -6.77
C MET A 112 -8.43 10.48 -5.38
N GLN A 113 -9.71 10.11 -5.34
CA GLN A 113 -10.43 9.95 -4.08
C GLN A 113 -10.40 8.50 -3.62
N PHE A 114 -10.36 8.31 -2.30
CA PHE A 114 -10.54 7.00 -1.70
C PHE A 114 -11.97 6.52 -1.92
N ASN A 115 -12.10 5.24 -2.27
CA ASN A 115 -13.37 4.54 -2.32
C ASN A 115 -13.19 3.12 -1.74
N ILE A 116 -14.30 2.43 -1.46
CA ILE A 116 -14.28 1.09 -0.86
C ILE A 116 -13.40 0.11 -1.67
N VAL A 117 -13.37 0.28 -2.98
CA VAL A 117 -12.60 -0.60 -3.87
C VAL A 117 -11.10 -0.31 -3.78
N ASN A 118 -10.72 0.96 -3.65
CA ASN A 118 -9.31 1.37 -3.55
C ASN A 118 -8.65 0.94 -2.24
N ILE A 119 -9.43 0.77 -1.15
CA ILE A 119 -8.90 0.28 0.13
C ILE A 119 -8.36 -1.14 0.02
N ILE A 120 -9.06 -2.01 -0.72
CA ILE A 120 -8.60 -3.39 -0.95
C ILE A 120 -7.22 -3.40 -1.63
N LEU A 121 -6.95 -2.39 -2.46
CA LEU A 121 -5.66 -2.25 -3.14
C LEU A 121 -4.51 -1.90 -2.23
N ALA A 122 -4.74 -1.25 -1.10
CA ALA A 122 -3.69 -0.95 -0.14
C ALA A 122 -2.97 -2.24 0.28
N THR A 123 -3.73 -3.28 0.64
CA THR A 123 -3.16 -4.57 1.04
C THR A 123 -2.40 -5.24 -0.10
N PHE A 124 -2.91 -5.12 -1.32
CA PHE A 124 -2.26 -5.66 -2.52
C PHE A 124 -0.93 -4.94 -2.82
N ILE A 125 -0.91 -3.62 -2.74
CA ILE A 125 0.31 -2.81 -2.96
C ILE A 125 1.36 -3.12 -1.89
N PHE A 126 0.95 -3.30 -0.63
CA PHE A 126 1.87 -3.71 0.43
C PHE A 126 2.49 -5.08 0.16
N GLY A 127 1.69 -6.08 -0.20
CA GLY A 127 2.19 -7.42 -0.50
C GLY A 127 3.17 -7.45 -1.68
N GLN A 128 2.84 -6.76 -2.77
CA GLN A 128 3.73 -6.67 -3.93
C GLN A 128 5.01 -5.86 -3.64
N GLY A 129 4.88 -4.80 -2.82
CA GLY A 129 6.01 -3.98 -2.41
C GLY A 129 7.02 -4.76 -1.60
N ASP A 130 6.53 -5.59 -0.70
CA ASP A 130 7.33 -6.45 0.14
C ASP A 130 8.15 -7.45 -0.70
N ASP A 131 7.51 -8.15 -1.63
CA ASP A 131 8.16 -9.10 -2.52
C ASP A 131 9.33 -8.47 -3.29
N TYR A 132 9.13 -7.29 -3.87
CA TYR A 132 10.18 -6.60 -4.64
C TYR A 132 11.32 -6.10 -3.75
N THR A 133 11.02 -5.60 -2.54
CA THR A 133 12.04 -5.12 -1.61
C THR A 133 12.87 -6.25 -1.04
N ILE A 134 12.25 -7.39 -0.69
CA ILE A 134 12.95 -8.59 -0.26
C ILE A 134 13.89 -9.06 -1.37
N PHE A 135 13.36 -9.21 -2.58
CA PHE A 135 14.11 -9.72 -3.72
C PHE A 135 15.33 -8.84 -4.04
N MET A 136 15.19 -7.52 -3.99
CA MET A 136 16.30 -6.59 -4.18
C MET A 136 17.32 -6.62 -3.04
N THR A 137 16.85 -6.74 -1.81
CA THR A 137 17.72 -6.85 -0.65
C THR A 137 18.53 -8.16 -0.70
N GLU A 138 17.89 -9.27 -1.06
CA GLU A 138 18.57 -10.56 -1.26
C GLU A 138 19.60 -10.48 -2.40
N GLY A 139 19.27 -9.83 -3.50
CA GLY A 139 20.20 -9.61 -4.60
C GLY A 139 21.45 -8.83 -4.18
N ALA A 140 21.24 -7.78 -3.36
CA ALA A 140 22.35 -6.99 -2.81
C ALA A 140 23.20 -7.80 -1.81
N MET A 141 22.56 -8.60 -0.95
CA MET A 141 23.23 -9.49 -0.02
C MET A 141 24.03 -10.58 -0.73
N TYR A 142 23.45 -11.17 -1.78
CA TYR A 142 24.13 -12.18 -2.59
C TYR A 142 25.38 -11.60 -3.26
N GLU A 143 25.27 -10.43 -3.89
CA GLU A 143 26.43 -9.75 -4.49
C GLU A 143 27.52 -9.46 -3.46
N TYR A 144 27.15 -9.09 -2.23
CA TYR A 144 28.08 -8.86 -1.14
C TYR A 144 28.77 -10.15 -0.67
N ALA A 145 28.00 -11.22 -0.46
CA ALA A 145 28.52 -12.48 0.06
C ALA A 145 29.46 -13.18 -0.93
N TYR A 146 29.04 -13.29 -2.19
CA TYR A 146 29.75 -14.06 -3.22
C TYR A 146 30.68 -13.22 -4.10
N ARG A 147 30.68 -11.89 -3.96
CA ARG A 147 31.46 -10.96 -4.79
C ARG A 147 31.17 -11.09 -6.30
N ARG A 148 30.02 -11.62 -6.69
CA ARG A 148 29.57 -11.76 -8.06
C ARG A 148 28.49 -10.72 -8.39
N LYS A 149 28.59 -10.09 -9.56
CA LYS A 149 27.61 -9.09 -10.02
C LYS A 149 26.30 -9.75 -10.43
N MET A 150 25.43 -10.02 -9.47
CA MET A 150 24.12 -10.64 -9.69
C MET A 150 22.96 -9.65 -9.56
N LEU A 151 23.18 -8.50 -8.94
CA LEU A 151 22.14 -7.50 -8.70
C LEU A 151 21.43 -7.05 -9.99
N ALA A 152 22.14 -7.02 -11.12
CA ALA A 152 21.54 -6.68 -12.42
C ALA A 152 20.48 -7.71 -12.85
N SER A 153 20.69 -8.99 -12.60
CA SER A 153 19.72 -10.04 -12.89
C SER A 153 18.44 -9.89 -12.05
N TYR A 154 18.60 -9.62 -10.74
CA TYR A 154 17.48 -9.34 -9.85
C TYR A 154 16.67 -8.12 -10.31
N LYS A 155 17.36 -7.05 -10.71
CA LYS A 155 16.74 -5.85 -11.28
C LYS A 155 15.92 -6.13 -12.54
N HIS A 156 16.45 -6.91 -13.48
CA HIS A 156 15.72 -7.29 -14.68
C HIS A 156 14.48 -8.13 -14.36
N SER A 157 14.59 -9.07 -13.43
CA SER A 157 13.44 -9.89 -13.01
C SER A 157 12.31 -9.04 -12.42
N ILE A 158 12.62 -8.03 -11.61
CA ILE A 158 11.62 -7.11 -11.06
C ILE A 158 10.95 -6.30 -12.16
N ILE A 159 11.72 -5.77 -13.12
CA ILE A 159 11.16 -5.00 -14.24
C ILE A 159 10.22 -5.86 -15.07
N ILE A 160 10.60 -7.11 -15.39
CA ILE A 160 9.74 -8.02 -16.15
C ILE A 160 8.47 -8.36 -15.38
N SER A 161 8.58 -8.66 -14.09
CA SER A 161 7.43 -8.92 -13.22
C SER A 161 6.49 -7.71 -13.15
N ALA A 162 7.04 -6.52 -12.96
CA ALA A 162 6.28 -5.28 -12.93
C ALA A 162 5.57 -5.01 -14.26
N LEU A 163 6.22 -5.23 -15.40
CA LEU A 163 5.60 -5.08 -16.73
C LEU A 163 4.41 -6.02 -16.91
N ILE A 164 4.53 -7.28 -16.50
CA ILE A 164 3.43 -8.25 -16.56
C ILE A 164 2.25 -7.76 -15.72
N MET A 165 2.51 -7.26 -14.50
CA MET A 165 1.49 -6.72 -13.63
C MET A 165 0.85 -5.44 -14.21
N PHE A 166 1.63 -4.53 -14.79
CA PHE A 166 1.12 -3.33 -15.44
C PHE A 166 0.22 -3.66 -16.63
N ILE A 167 0.56 -4.67 -17.44
CA ILE A 167 -0.28 -5.12 -18.55
C ILE A 167 -1.58 -5.72 -18.00
N GLY A 168 -1.50 -6.59 -16.99
CA GLY A 168 -2.67 -7.24 -16.40
C GLY A 168 -3.66 -6.21 -15.80
N ILE A 169 -3.18 -5.32 -14.95
CA ILE A 169 -4.01 -4.30 -14.30
C ILE A 169 -4.43 -3.20 -15.28
N GLY A 170 -3.55 -2.87 -16.25
CA GLY A 170 -3.84 -1.89 -17.29
C GLY A 170 -5.07 -2.22 -18.12
N THR A 171 -5.42 -3.48 -18.27
CA THR A 171 -6.67 -3.89 -18.96
C THR A 171 -7.91 -3.38 -18.25
N LEU A 172 -7.87 -3.16 -16.93
CA LEU A 172 -9.00 -2.64 -16.15
C LEU A 172 -9.29 -1.15 -16.43
N ILE A 173 -8.33 -0.39 -16.98
CA ILE A 173 -8.57 1.02 -17.37
C ILE A 173 -9.65 1.12 -18.44
N VAL A 174 -9.74 0.12 -19.32
CA VAL A 174 -10.72 0.07 -20.41
C VAL A 174 -12.08 -0.42 -19.91
N ALA A 175 -12.20 -0.83 -18.65
CA ALA A 175 -13.46 -1.30 -18.10
C ALA A 175 -14.53 -0.21 -18.12
N ARG A 176 -15.76 -0.60 -18.44
CA ARG A 176 -16.92 0.31 -18.45
C ARG A 176 -17.37 0.70 -17.05
N HIS A 177 -17.03 -0.09 -16.04
CA HIS A 177 -17.45 0.16 -14.66
C HIS A 177 -16.50 1.17 -13.99
N PRO A 178 -17.02 2.32 -13.48
CA PRO A 178 -16.20 3.39 -12.92
C PRO A 178 -15.30 2.92 -11.77
N ALA A 179 -15.80 2.01 -10.91
CA ALA A 179 -15.04 1.50 -9.78
C ALA A 179 -13.81 0.68 -10.23
N LEU A 180 -13.92 -0.14 -11.30
CA LEU A 180 -12.80 -0.90 -11.85
C LEU A 180 -11.75 0.01 -12.48
N ARG A 181 -12.18 1.07 -13.13
CA ARG A 181 -11.28 2.07 -13.71
C ARG A 181 -10.52 2.82 -12.62
N SER A 182 -11.22 3.32 -11.58
CA SER A 182 -10.59 3.96 -10.43
C SER A 182 -9.60 3.04 -9.72
N LEU A 183 -9.95 1.76 -9.59
CA LEU A 183 -9.08 0.72 -9.07
C LEU A 183 -7.79 0.61 -9.88
N ALA A 184 -7.88 0.55 -11.20
CA ALA A 184 -6.72 0.44 -12.08
C ALA A 184 -5.82 1.68 -11.99
N GLU A 185 -6.39 2.88 -12.00
CA GLU A 185 -5.65 4.15 -11.93
C GLU A 185 -4.81 4.22 -10.64
N VAL A 186 -5.41 3.92 -9.49
CA VAL A 186 -4.70 3.92 -8.19
C VAL A 186 -3.67 2.81 -8.10
N THR A 187 -3.99 1.61 -8.61
CA THR A 187 -3.05 0.49 -8.59
C THR A 187 -1.83 0.75 -9.45
N ILE A 188 -1.99 1.30 -10.64
CA ILE A 188 -0.87 1.63 -11.53
C ILE A 188 0.02 2.67 -10.89
N ALA A 189 -0.54 3.73 -10.31
CA ALA A 189 0.23 4.75 -9.60
C ALA A 189 0.97 4.16 -8.38
N GLY A 190 0.29 3.30 -7.62
CA GLY A 190 0.86 2.61 -6.46
C GLY A 190 1.98 1.66 -6.84
N MET A 191 1.75 0.79 -7.82
CA MET A 191 2.74 -0.15 -8.34
C MET A 191 3.98 0.56 -8.89
N PHE A 192 3.78 1.64 -9.65
CA PHE A 192 4.90 2.44 -10.16
C PHE A 192 5.76 2.98 -9.01
N SER A 193 5.14 3.52 -7.97
CA SER A 193 5.83 4.01 -6.77
C SER A 193 6.62 2.90 -6.08
N VAL A 194 5.99 1.76 -5.87
CA VAL A 194 6.60 0.60 -5.19
C VAL A 194 7.79 0.06 -5.98
N VAL A 195 7.62 -0.16 -7.29
CA VAL A 195 8.70 -0.66 -8.16
C VAL A 195 9.88 0.31 -8.18
N LEU A 196 9.61 1.61 -8.30
CA LEU A 196 10.63 2.64 -8.30
C LEU A 196 11.43 2.63 -6.99
N MET A 197 10.73 2.60 -5.86
CA MET A 197 11.36 2.60 -4.54
C MET A 197 12.11 1.29 -4.27
N ALA A 198 11.53 0.14 -4.58
CA ALA A 198 12.19 -1.15 -4.45
C ALA A 198 13.44 -1.29 -5.34
N TYR A 199 13.42 -0.67 -6.51
CA TYR A 199 14.55 -0.71 -7.44
C TYR A 199 15.74 0.15 -6.99
N ILE A 200 15.47 1.30 -6.37
CA ILE A 200 16.49 2.30 -6.02
C ILE A 200 16.98 2.12 -4.59
N PHE A 201 16.08 2.05 -3.62
CA PHE A 201 16.43 2.19 -2.20
C PHE A 201 17.18 1.01 -1.60
N PRO A 202 16.77 -0.26 -1.74
CA PRO A 202 17.47 -1.37 -1.11
C PRO A 202 18.95 -1.45 -1.51
N PRO A 203 19.32 -1.43 -2.81
CA PRO A 203 20.72 -1.50 -3.18
C PRO A 203 21.49 -0.23 -2.81
N LEU A 204 20.85 0.94 -2.80
CA LEU A 204 21.48 2.20 -2.40
C LEU A 204 21.82 2.20 -0.91
N ILE A 205 20.83 1.87 -0.06
CA ILE A 205 21.02 1.84 1.39
C ILE A 205 21.98 0.73 1.77
N PHE A 206 21.85 -0.46 1.18
CA PHE A 206 22.75 -1.58 1.45
C PHE A 206 24.21 -1.25 1.07
N ASN A 207 24.42 -0.66 -0.13
CA ASN A 207 25.74 -0.23 -0.54
C ASN A 207 26.30 0.90 0.34
N TRP A 208 25.44 1.82 0.79
CA TRP A 208 25.86 2.87 1.72
C TRP A 208 26.29 2.32 3.09
N LEU A 209 25.58 1.28 3.57
CA LEU A 209 25.94 0.59 4.81
C LEU A 209 27.27 -0.17 4.68
N VAL A 210 27.49 -0.86 3.56
CA VAL A 210 28.53 -1.85 3.37
C VAL A 210 29.78 -1.28 2.69
N LYS A 211 29.62 -0.25 1.83
CA LYS A 211 30.71 0.37 1.09
C LYS A 211 31.15 1.71 1.69
N HIS A 212 32.44 1.89 1.85
CA HIS A 212 33.05 3.18 2.17
C HIS A 212 34.21 3.46 1.20
N LYS A 213 34.17 4.58 0.45
CA LYS A 213 35.19 4.95 -0.56
C LYS A 213 35.48 3.83 -1.58
N GLY A 214 34.43 3.12 -2.02
CA GLY A 214 34.56 2.03 -2.99
C GLY A 214 34.97 0.65 -2.42
N GLU A 215 35.40 0.59 -1.19
CA GLU A 215 35.70 -0.66 -0.48
C GLU A 215 34.54 -1.12 0.37
N TYR A 216 34.37 -2.45 0.51
CA TYR A 216 33.36 -3.02 1.38
C TYR A 216 33.76 -2.85 2.85
N ARG A 217 33.26 -1.81 3.47
CA ARG A 217 33.43 -1.53 4.90
C ARG A 217 32.08 -1.24 5.52
N VAL A 218 31.81 -1.83 6.66
CA VAL A 218 30.56 -1.61 7.39
C VAL A 218 30.64 -0.30 8.16
N ARG A 219 29.58 0.52 8.03
CA ARG A 219 29.36 1.66 8.92
C ARG A 219 28.53 1.21 10.13
N PRO A 220 28.88 1.65 11.35
CA PRO A 220 28.08 1.34 12.53
C PRO A 220 26.80 2.16 12.51
N LEU A 221 25.73 1.58 11.98
CA LEU A 221 24.38 2.19 11.94
C LEU A 221 23.33 1.32 12.63
N SER A 222 23.69 0.09 13.03
CA SER A 222 22.81 -0.76 13.79
C SER A 222 22.82 -0.38 15.27
N LEU A 223 21.66 -0.52 15.93
CA LEU A 223 21.54 -0.32 17.37
C LEU A 223 22.52 -1.23 18.14
N GLN A 224 22.76 -2.44 17.69
CA GLN A 224 23.75 -3.35 18.27
C GLN A 224 25.18 -2.86 18.07
N MET A 225 25.48 -2.20 16.93
CA MET A 225 26.81 -1.64 16.66
C MET A 225 27.07 -0.35 17.43
N LEU A 226 26.04 0.35 17.90
CA LEU A 226 26.21 1.50 18.79
C LEU A 226 26.85 1.09 20.12
N PHE A 227 26.62 -0.16 20.55
CA PHE A 227 27.14 -0.74 21.79
C PHE A 227 28.39 -1.63 21.58
N ARG A 228 28.72 -1.99 20.32
CA ARG A 228 29.92 -2.78 19.99
C ARG A 228 31.08 -1.92 19.49
N ARG A 229 32.30 -2.32 19.80
CA ARG A 229 33.52 -1.64 19.34
C ARG A 229 33.64 -1.70 17.80
N ARG A 230 34.02 -0.59 17.19
CA ARG A 230 34.08 -0.33 15.72
C ARG A 230 34.81 -1.40 14.88
N LYS A 231 35.73 -2.19 15.45
CA LYS A 231 36.46 -3.24 14.73
C LYS A 231 35.69 -4.54 14.57
N GLU A 232 34.73 -4.83 15.43
CA GLU A 232 33.88 -6.03 15.38
C GLU A 232 32.70 -5.88 14.42
N GLY A 233 32.34 -4.65 14.08
CA GLY A 233 31.19 -4.37 13.24
C GLY A 233 31.30 -4.85 11.78
N VAL A 234 32.53 -4.90 11.23
CA VAL A 234 32.75 -5.36 9.84
C VAL A 234 32.53 -6.86 9.72
N ALA A 235 33.09 -7.63 10.66
CA ALA A 235 32.90 -9.06 10.72
C ALA A 235 31.44 -9.42 10.97
N TYR A 236 30.74 -8.66 11.83
CA TYR A 236 29.33 -8.90 12.16
C TYR A 236 28.40 -8.89 10.93
N TYR A 237 28.51 -7.89 10.06
CA TYR A 237 27.65 -7.84 8.85
C TYR A 237 28.01 -8.90 7.83
N HIS A 238 29.30 -9.16 7.66
CA HIS A 238 29.79 -10.22 6.78
C HIS A 238 29.25 -11.58 7.23
N ASP A 239 29.40 -11.88 8.51
CA ASP A 239 28.93 -13.14 9.08
C ASP A 239 27.40 -13.25 9.03
N LEU A 240 26.68 -12.19 9.35
CA LEU A 240 25.22 -12.15 9.29
C LEU A 240 24.69 -12.47 7.87
N VAL A 241 25.31 -11.90 6.85
CA VAL A 241 24.92 -12.16 5.46
C VAL A 241 25.30 -13.57 5.04
N LEU A 242 26.52 -14.03 5.38
CA LEU A 242 26.97 -15.38 5.04
C LEU A 242 26.18 -16.46 5.79
N ASP A 243 25.88 -16.26 7.07
CA ASP A 243 25.09 -17.21 7.86
C ASP A 243 23.70 -17.37 7.29
N ARG A 244 23.08 -16.29 6.79
CA ARG A 244 21.79 -16.37 6.13
C ARG A 244 21.81 -17.25 4.87
N TYR A 245 22.83 -17.12 4.02
CA TYR A 245 22.97 -17.97 2.83
C TYR A 245 23.31 -19.42 3.21
N ARG A 246 24.15 -19.62 4.22
CA ARG A 246 24.44 -20.96 4.75
C ARG A 246 23.20 -21.64 5.29
N TYR A 247 22.33 -20.89 6.02
CA TYR A 247 21.07 -21.42 6.54
C TYR A 247 20.09 -21.79 5.42
N LYS A 248 20.10 -21.08 4.31
CA LYS A 248 19.30 -21.42 3.12
C LYS A 248 19.85 -22.61 2.29
N GLY A 249 20.92 -23.27 2.76
CA GLY A 249 21.52 -24.42 2.08
C GLY A 249 22.34 -24.07 0.84
N VAL A 250 22.73 -22.81 0.70
CA VAL A 250 23.62 -22.36 -0.37
C VAL A 250 25.06 -22.51 0.14
N GLU A 251 25.80 -23.45 -0.41
CA GLU A 251 27.22 -23.60 -0.11
C GLU A 251 28.02 -22.40 -0.66
N VAL A 252 28.90 -21.86 0.16
CA VAL A 252 29.76 -20.71 -0.16
C VAL A 252 31.07 -21.22 -0.79
#